data_3f4c51e6ebb5b91f4a3fce946aeb1d8b
#
_entry.id   3f4c51e6ebb5b91f4a3fce946aeb1d8b
#
_cell.length_a   1.000
_cell.length_b   1.000
_cell.length_c   1.000
_cell.angle_alpha   90.00
_cell.angle_beta   90.00
_cell.angle_gamma   90.00
#
_symmetry.space_group_name_H-M   'P 1'
#
loop_
_entity.id
_entity.type
_entity.pdbx_description
1 polymer ?
#
loop_
_entity_poly.entity_id
_entity_poly.type
_entity_poly.pdbx_seq_one_letter_code
_entity_poly.pdbx_strand_id
1 'polypeptide(L)'
;IYMNENSLKRILSKLNIGGLRYFDSIGSTNDEALAWATENARDLSIVIADEQTQGRGRLNRKWFTPKKSALAFSLILRPSAPTHLSRTVGLAALSIAESCRTLGLAPQIKWPNDILLNGKKAAVILIETVWSGEDMDSVVVGMGINVHSTSVPPQEFLQLPATSLEDELGQTPPSREEILYN
;
A
#
# COMPACT_ATOMS: atom_id res chain seq x y z
N ILE A 1 18.76 -7.78 -2.68
CA ILE A 1 18.27 -7.45 -4.04
C ILE A 1 17.34 -6.27 -3.87
N TYR A 2 17.56 -5.19 -4.62
CA TYR A 2 16.71 -4.01 -4.54
C TYR A 2 15.48 -4.18 -5.41
N MET A 3 14.31 -3.77 -4.92
CA MET A 3 13.08 -3.69 -5.71
C MET A 3 13.30 -2.78 -6.92
N ASN A 4 12.95 -3.28 -8.09
CA ASN A 4 13.05 -2.54 -9.34
C ASN A 4 11.97 -3.03 -10.32
N GLU A 5 11.78 -2.31 -11.42
CA GLU A 5 10.73 -2.61 -12.38
C GLU A 5 10.83 -4.05 -12.95
N ASN A 6 12.05 -4.54 -13.21
CA ASN A 6 12.25 -5.89 -13.76
C ASN A 6 11.90 -6.98 -12.74
N SER A 7 12.28 -6.82 -11.47
CA SER A 7 11.94 -7.76 -10.40
C SER A 7 10.43 -7.80 -10.17
N LEU A 8 9.77 -6.64 -10.20
CA LEU A 8 8.32 -6.51 -10.07
C LEU A 8 7.60 -7.15 -11.27
N LYS A 9 8.00 -6.85 -12.50
CA LYS A 9 7.41 -7.48 -13.71
C LYS A 9 7.49 -8.98 -13.64
N ARG A 10 8.62 -9.54 -13.19
CA ARG A 10 8.83 -10.98 -13.06
C ARG A 10 7.88 -11.61 -12.03
N ILE A 11 7.73 -11.01 -10.85
CA ILE A 11 6.90 -11.58 -9.79
C ILE A 11 5.40 -11.41 -10.10
N LEU A 12 5.03 -10.24 -10.61
CA LEU A 12 3.64 -9.92 -10.96
C LEU A 12 3.17 -10.58 -12.27
N SER A 13 4.08 -11.11 -13.10
CA SER A 13 3.68 -11.86 -14.34
C SER A 13 2.84 -13.10 -14.06
N LYS A 14 2.84 -13.58 -12.83
CA LYS A 14 2.02 -14.71 -12.38
C LYS A 14 0.58 -14.29 -12.01
N LEU A 15 0.32 -13.00 -11.93
CA LEU A 15 -0.97 -12.42 -11.58
C LEU A 15 -1.59 -11.76 -12.81
N ASN A 16 -2.91 -11.76 -12.89
CA ASN A 16 -3.63 -11.07 -13.95
C ASN A 16 -3.82 -9.60 -13.60
N ILE A 17 -2.73 -8.79 -13.66
CA ILE A 17 -2.78 -7.35 -13.43
C ILE A 17 -3.08 -6.57 -14.71
N GLY A 18 -3.73 -5.41 -14.58
CA GLY A 18 -4.05 -4.52 -15.70
C GLY A 18 -2.82 -3.82 -16.29
N GLY A 19 -1.86 -3.48 -15.47
CA GLY A 19 -0.62 -2.81 -15.84
C GLY A 19 0.23 -2.48 -14.62
N LEU A 20 1.49 -2.10 -14.84
CA LEU A 20 2.44 -1.71 -13.81
C LEU A 20 3.11 -0.38 -14.18
N ARG A 21 3.12 0.56 -13.23
CA ARG A 21 4.00 1.73 -13.21
C ARG A 21 4.88 1.66 -11.97
N TYR A 22 6.19 1.73 -12.16
CA TYR A 22 7.18 1.74 -11.06
C TYR A 22 7.97 3.04 -11.07
N PHE A 23 8.22 3.59 -9.88
CA PHE A 23 8.98 4.82 -9.69
C PHE A 23 10.04 4.64 -8.59
N ASP A 24 11.28 5.05 -8.86
CA ASP A 24 12.31 5.13 -7.83
C ASP A 24 11.97 6.20 -6.78
N SER A 25 11.32 7.28 -7.19
CA SER A 25 10.84 8.35 -6.32
C SER A 25 9.67 9.07 -6.98
N ILE A 26 8.60 9.31 -6.23
CA ILE A 26 7.41 10.04 -6.69
C ILE A 26 6.81 10.84 -5.53
N GLY A 27 5.90 11.77 -5.82
CA GLY A 27 5.13 12.47 -4.81
C GLY A 27 4.28 11.51 -4.00
N SER A 28 3.34 10.83 -4.65
CA SER A 28 2.43 9.86 -4.05
C SER A 28 1.99 8.83 -5.09
N THR A 29 1.99 7.55 -4.73
CA THR A 29 1.45 6.48 -5.58
C THR A 29 -0.06 6.63 -5.82
N ASN A 30 -0.81 7.16 -4.85
CA ASN A 30 -2.23 7.45 -5.02
C ASN A 30 -2.48 8.55 -6.04
N ASP A 31 -1.70 9.64 -6.02
CA ASP A 31 -1.86 10.73 -6.98
C ASP A 31 -1.59 10.27 -8.40
N GLU A 32 -0.53 9.48 -8.60
CA GLU A 32 -0.24 8.85 -9.90
C GLU A 32 -1.33 7.86 -10.33
N ALA A 33 -1.83 7.05 -9.41
CA ALA A 33 -2.89 6.09 -9.70
C ALA A 33 -4.21 6.81 -10.06
N LEU A 34 -4.55 7.91 -9.37
CA LEU A 34 -5.71 8.74 -9.72
C LEU A 34 -5.56 9.36 -11.12
N ALA A 35 -4.38 9.91 -11.43
CA ALA A 35 -4.10 10.45 -12.76
C ALA A 35 -4.20 9.35 -13.83
N TRP A 36 -3.58 8.19 -13.61
CA TRP A 36 -3.64 7.07 -14.54
C TRP A 36 -5.05 6.49 -14.70
N ALA A 37 -5.85 6.48 -13.63
CA ALA A 37 -7.25 6.07 -13.71
C ALA A 37 -8.05 6.96 -14.66
N THR A 38 -7.83 8.29 -14.67
CA THR A 38 -8.46 9.22 -15.63
C THR A 38 -7.96 9.03 -17.06
N GLU A 39 -6.78 8.46 -17.27
CA GLU A 39 -6.21 8.07 -18.57
C GLU A 39 -6.64 6.66 -19.03
N ASN A 40 -7.72 6.12 -18.45
CA ASN A 40 -8.25 4.78 -18.77
C ASN A 40 -7.30 3.62 -18.42
N ALA A 41 -6.55 3.70 -17.30
CA ALA A 41 -5.86 2.54 -16.75
C ALA A 41 -6.82 1.33 -16.65
N ARG A 42 -6.36 0.15 -17.00
CA ARG A 42 -7.17 -1.08 -16.88
C ARG A 42 -7.42 -1.43 -15.41
N ASP A 43 -8.50 -2.16 -15.16
CA ASP A 43 -8.73 -2.76 -13.85
C ASP A 43 -7.52 -3.56 -13.36
N LEU A 44 -7.27 -3.57 -12.06
CA LEU A 44 -6.10 -4.18 -11.42
C LEU A 44 -4.76 -3.62 -11.89
N SER A 45 -4.72 -2.37 -12.41
CA SER A 45 -3.44 -1.66 -12.63
C SER A 45 -2.83 -1.23 -11.31
N ILE A 46 -1.51 -1.33 -11.21
CA ILE A 46 -0.77 -1.08 -9.97
C ILE A 46 0.32 -0.02 -10.18
N VAL A 47 0.39 0.93 -9.25
CA VAL A 47 1.47 1.92 -9.14
C VAL A 47 2.28 1.59 -7.90
N ILE A 48 3.61 1.48 -8.04
CA ILE A 48 4.53 1.15 -6.94
C ILE A 48 5.66 2.19 -6.91
N ALA A 49 6.09 2.58 -5.71
CA ALA A 49 7.23 3.47 -5.54
C ALA A 49 8.21 2.96 -4.49
N ASP A 50 9.51 3.17 -4.75
CA ASP A 50 10.57 2.93 -3.76
C ASP A 50 10.61 4.04 -2.70
N GLU A 51 10.26 5.28 -3.10
CA GLU A 51 10.16 6.45 -2.24
C GLU A 51 8.91 7.27 -2.55
N GLN A 52 8.23 7.75 -1.51
CA GLN A 52 7.23 8.80 -1.64
C GLN A 52 7.69 10.07 -0.92
N THR A 53 7.81 11.19 -1.65
CA THR A 53 8.20 12.49 -1.08
C THR A 53 7.02 13.24 -0.45
N GLN A 54 5.79 12.89 -0.85
CA GLN A 54 4.54 13.48 -0.37
C GLN A 54 3.50 12.39 -0.02
N GLY A 55 3.97 11.28 0.57
CA GLY A 55 3.08 10.18 0.99
C GLY A 55 2.00 10.69 1.94
N ARG A 56 0.75 10.24 1.70
CA ARG A 56 -0.44 10.70 2.42
C ARG A 56 -1.15 9.56 3.15
N GLY A 57 -1.71 9.90 4.29
CA GLY A 57 -2.71 9.12 5.00
C GLY A 57 -4.03 9.89 5.09
N ARG A 58 -5.00 9.36 5.81
CA ARG A 58 -6.29 10.04 6.04
C ARG A 58 -6.10 11.37 6.79
N LEU A 59 -7.03 12.30 6.56
CA LEU A 59 -7.06 13.61 7.22
C LEU A 59 -5.75 14.41 7.02
N ASN A 60 -5.18 14.33 5.82
CA ASN A 60 -3.95 15.01 5.43
C ASN A 60 -2.73 14.67 6.29
N ARG A 61 -2.73 13.53 6.98
CA ARG A 61 -1.55 13.04 7.70
C ARG A 61 -0.49 12.61 6.71
N LYS A 62 0.77 12.83 7.05
CA LYS A 62 1.89 12.35 6.24
C LYS A 62 2.10 10.85 6.47
N TRP A 63 2.43 10.15 5.38
CA TRP A 63 2.93 8.79 5.42
C TRP A 63 4.39 8.79 4.99
N PHE A 64 5.26 8.28 5.85
CA PHE A 64 6.70 8.31 5.64
C PHE A 64 7.16 7.09 4.84
N THR A 65 7.82 7.32 3.70
CA THR A 65 8.26 6.24 2.80
C THR A 65 9.65 6.57 2.26
N PRO A 66 10.72 6.47 3.08
CA PRO A 66 12.08 6.64 2.58
C PRO A 66 12.47 5.48 1.67
N LYS A 67 13.46 5.72 0.81
CA LYS A 67 13.96 4.70 -0.13
C LYS A 67 14.30 3.40 0.57
N LYS A 68 13.94 2.29 -0.08
CA LYS A 68 14.31 0.92 0.30
C LYS A 68 13.77 0.45 1.66
N SER A 69 12.80 1.15 2.24
CA SER A 69 12.37 0.89 3.61
C SER A 69 10.93 0.39 3.74
N ALA A 70 10.02 0.91 2.96
CA ALA A 70 8.61 0.57 3.00
C ALA A 70 8.13 -0.05 1.69
N LEU A 71 7.01 -0.73 1.71
CA LEU A 71 6.25 -1.10 0.53
C LEU A 71 5.09 -0.11 0.39
N ALA A 72 5.17 0.75 -0.65
CA ALA A 72 4.14 1.73 -0.97
C ALA A 72 3.62 1.47 -2.38
N PHE A 73 2.33 1.19 -2.49
CA PHE A 73 1.69 0.94 -3.77
C PHE A 73 0.21 1.35 -3.76
N SER A 74 -0.34 1.55 -4.95
CA SER A 74 -1.75 1.87 -5.16
C SER A 74 -2.32 1.00 -6.27
N LEU A 75 -3.45 0.36 -5.98
CA LEU A 75 -4.19 -0.51 -6.90
C LEU A 75 -5.37 0.27 -7.45
N ILE A 76 -5.57 0.23 -8.78
CA ILE A 76 -6.72 0.80 -9.46
C ILE A 76 -7.75 -0.29 -9.68
N LEU A 77 -8.96 -0.10 -9.14
CA LEU A 77 -10.09 -0.98 -9.33
C LEU A 77 -11.16 -0.26 -10.17
N ARG A 78 -11.75 -1.00 -11.14
CA ARG A 78 -12.88 -0.54 -11.94
C ARG A 78 -14.08 -1.44 -11.69
N PRO A 79 -14.87 -1.15 -10.64
CA PRO A 79 -16.01 -1.98 -10.30
C PRO A 79 -17.10 -1.85 -11.37
N SER A 80 -17.63 -3.00 -11.83
CA SER A 80 -18.73 -3.06 -12.81
C SER A 80 -20.10 -2.70 -12.23
N ALA A 81 -20.20 -2.53 -10.92
CA ALA A 81 -21.40 -2.14 -10.19
C ALA A 81 -21.05 -1.26 -9.00
N PRO A 82 -22.00 -0.47 -8.46
CA PRO A 82 -21.77 0.33 -7.26
C PRO A 82 -21.14 -0.52 -6.14
N THR A 83 -20.02 -0.06 -5.62
CA THR A 83 -19.29 -0.77 -4.56
C THR A 83 -19.40 -0.01 -3.24
N HIS A 84 -19.41 -0.76 -2.13
CA HIS A 84 -19.31 -0.18 -0.81
C HIS A 84 -17.82 -0.01 -0.47
N LEU A 85 -17.33 1.22 -0.46
CA LEU A 85 -15.92 1.55 -0.17
C LEU A 85 -15.43 0.93 1.15
N SER A 86 -16.31 0.80 2.14
CA SER A 86 -15.99 0.12 3.40
C SER A 86 -15.60 -1.36 3.22
N ARG A 87 -16.23 -2.06 2.27
CA ARG A 87 -15.86 -3.44 1.93
C ARG A 87 -14.49 -3.51 1.26
N THR A 88 -14.21 -2.55 0.37
CA THR A 88 -12.90 -2.45 -0.30
C THR A 88 -11.78 -2.19 0.72
N VAL A 89 -12.00 -1.27 1.68
CA VAL A 89 -11.06 -1.07 2.80
C VAL A 89 -10.88 -2.36 3.60
N GLY A 90 -11.97 -3.05 3.92
CA GLY A 90 -11.94 -4.31 4.68
C GLY A 90 -11.16 -5.41 3.95
N LEU A 91 -11.34 -5.57 2.65
CA LEU A 91 -10.58 -6.53 1.83
C LEU A 91 -9.09 -6.19 1.81
N ALA A 92 -8.72 -4.93 1.59
CA ALA A 92 -7.32 -4.49 1.64
C ALA A 92 -6.71 -4.73 3.03
N ALA A 93 -7.46 -4.46 4.10
CA ALA A 93 -7.00 -4.71 5.46
C ALA A 93 -6.79 -6.20 5.74
N LEU A 94 -7.69 -7.05 5.26
CA LEU A 94 -7.58 -8.51 5.38
C LEU A 94 -6.38 -9.04 4.57
N SER A 95 -6.13 -8.54 3.36
CA SER A 95 -4.99 -8.94 2.53
C SER A 95 -3.66 -8.62 3.22
N ILE A 96 -3.50 -7.40 3.76
CA ILE A 96 -2.29 -7.04 4.52
C ILE A 96 -2.16 -7.90 5.79
N ALA A 97 -3.26 -8.10 6.51
CA ALA A 97 -3.25 -8.94 7.71
C ALA A 97 -2.87 -10.38 7.38
N GLU A 98 -3.37 -10.95 6.28
CA GLU A 98 -3.01 -12.31 5.85
C GLU A 98 -1.54 -12.40 5.47
N SER A 99 -1.02 -11.43 4.73
CA SER A 99 0.42 -11.35 4.44
C SER A 99 1.27 -11.30 5.72
N CYS A 100 0.85 -10.55 6.75
CA CYS A 100 1.53 -10.58 8.05
C CYS A 100 1.46 -11.96 8.74
N ARG A 101 0.31 -12.65 8.65
CA ARG A 101 0.15 -14.00 9.24
C ARG A 101 1.05 -15.03 8.56
N THR A 102 1.24 -14.96 7.25
CA THR A 102 2.17 -15.87 6.55
C THR A 102 3.61 -15.71 7.04
N LEU A 103 3.95 -14.56 7.61
CA LEU A 103 5.24 -14.28 8.25
C LEU A 103 5.29 -14.71 9.73
N GLY A 104 4.22 -15.30 10.27
CA GLY A 104 4.14 -15.69 11.67
C GLY A 104 3.79 -14.55 12.64
N LEU A 105 3.39 -13.39 12.13
CA LEU A 105 2.99 -12.23 12.93
C LEU A 105 1.49 -12.31 13.30
N ALA A 106 1.10 -11.61 14.36
CA ALA A 106 -0.28 -11.53 14.84
C ALA A 106 -0.91 -10.13 14.59
N PRO A 107 -1.37 -9.84 13.36
CA PRO A 107 -1.91 -8.54 13.02
C PRO A 107 -3.29 -8.30 13.64
N GLN A 108 -3.55 -7.05 13.99
CA GLN A 108 -4.85 -6.55 14.42
C GLN A 108 -5.31 -5.47 13.44
N ILE A 109 -6.55 -5.56 12.98
CA ILE A 109 -7.15 -4.52 12.14
C ILE A 109 -7.74 -3.46 13.06
N LYS A 110 -7.13 -2.27 13.05
CA LYS A 110 -7.70 -1.09 13.69
C LYS A 110 -8.55 -0.34 12.67
N TRP A 111 -9.85 -0.55 12.76
CA TRP A 111 -10.80 0.09 11.86
C TRP A 111 -10.68 1.63 11.87
N PRO A 112 -10.81 2.31 10.71
CA PRO A 112 -11.18 1.69 9.44
C PRO A 112 -9.98 1.28 8.56
N ASN A 113 -8.75 1.69 8.84
CA ASN A 113 -7.71 1.69 7.82
C ASN A 113 -6.27 1.44 8.30
N ASP A 114 -6.07 1.03 9.53
CA ASP A 114 -4.74 0.76 10.08
C ASP A 114 -4.56 -0.74 10.40
N ILE A 115 -3.38 -1.27 10.16
CA ILE A 115 -2.95 -2.58 10.63
C ILE A 115 -1.95 -2.38 11.76
N LEU A 116 -2.20 -3.04 12.88
CA LEU A 116 -1.34 -3.00 14.06
C LEU A 116 -0.64 -4.35 14.25
N LEU A 117 0.60 -4.29 14.73
CA LEU A 117 1.36 -5.40 15.27
C LEU A 117 1.75 -5.03 16.70
N ASN A 118 1.43 -5.86 17.67
CA ASN A 118 1.65 -5.59 19.11
C ASN A 118 1.17 -4.19 19.56
N GLY A 119 0.01 -3.75 19.03
CA GLY A 119 -0.58 -2.45 19.36
C GLY A 119 0.07 -1.25 18.65
N LYS A 120 1.10 -1.45 17.82
CA LYS A 120 1.81 -0.40 17.06
C LYS A 120 1.42 -0.46 15.59
N LYS A 121 1.33 0.70 14.94
CA LYS A 121 0.94 0.80 13.54
C LYS A 121 2.04 0.31 12.60
N ALA A 122 1.74 -0.76 11.85
CA ALA A 122 2.63 -1.35 10.86
C ALA A 122 2.23 -1.01 9.41
N ALA A 123 0.93 -0.78 9.15
CA ALA A 123 0.47 -0.46 7.80
C ALA A 123 -0.74 0.47 7.81
N VAL A 124 -1.00 1.09 6.65
CA VAL A 124 -2.12 2.00 6.42
C VAL A 124 -2.75 1.72 5.06
N ILE A 125 -4.05 1.99 4.98
CA ILE A 125 -4.82 1.95 3.74
C ILE A 125 -5.46 3.32 3.51
N LEU A 126 -5.37 3.85 2.28
CA LEU A 126 -6.02 5.08 1.87
C LEU A 126 -6.81 4.84 0.58
N ILE A 127 -8.13 4.94 0.66
CA ILE A 127 -9.00 4.83 -0.52
C ILE A 127 -9.36 6.22 -1.01
N GLU A 128 -9.25 6.40 -2.33
CA GLU A 128 -9.71 7.58 -3.06
C GLU A 128 -10.49 7.11 -4.31
N THR A 129 -11.35 7.95 -4.86
CA THR A 129 -12.25 7.59 -5.95
C THR A 129 -12.18 8.59 -7.08
N VAL A 130 -12.35 8.10 -8.30
CA VAL A 130 -12.56 8.92 -9.50
C VAL A 130 -14.02 8.81 -9.89
N TRP A 131 -14.63 9.95 -10.19
CA TRP A 131 -16.04 10.06 -10.57
C TRP A 131 -16.16 10.62 -11.98
N SER A 132 -17.12 10.09 -12.73
CA SER A 132 -17.55 10.61 -14.04
C SER A 132 -19.03 11.00 -13.93
N GLY A 133 -19.28 12.28 -13.71
CA GLY A 133 -20.62 12.75 -13.34
C GLY A 133 -21.05 12.16 -11.98
N GLU A 134 -22.19 11.45 -11.94
CA GLU A 134 -22.71 10.80 -10.74
C GLU A 134 -22.21 9.35 -10.56
N ASP A 135 -21.52 8.80 -11.56
CA ASP A 135 -21.03 7.43 -11.56
C ASP A 135 -19.60 7.36 -11.02
N MET A 136 -19.36 6.42 -10.12
CA MET A 136 -18.02 6.09 -9.64
C MET A 136 -17.29 5.26 -10.71
N ASP A 137 -16.33 5.90 -11.39
CA ASP A 137 -15.54 5.29 -12.47
C ASP A 137 -14.50 4.31 -11.95
N SER A 138 -13.76 4.70 -10.93
CA SER A 138 -12.72 3.87 -10.36
C SER A 138 -12.45 4.15 -8.88
N VAL A 139 -11.84 3.17 -8.23
CA VAL A 139 -11.39 3.23 -6.84
C VAL A 139 -9.88 3.02 -6.81
N VAL A 140 -9.16 3.94 -6.21
CA VAL A 140 -7.73 3.82 -5.94
C VAL A 140 -7.53 3.38 -4.50
N VAL A 141 -6.88 2.24 -4.32
CA VAL A 141 -6.58 1.64 -3.01
C VAL A 141 -5.10 1.78 -2.74
N GLY A 142 -4.71 2.82 -2.01
CA GLY A 142 -3.34 3.01 -1.56
C GLY A 142 -3.05 2.15 -0.34
N MET A 143 -1.92 1.47 -0.36
CA MET A 143 -1.42 0.64 0.73
C MET A 143 0.01 1.00 1.05
N GLY A 144 0.30 1.27 2.32
CA GLY A 144 1.63 1.53 2.83
C GLY A 144 1.95 0.55 3.96
N ILE A 145 3.06 -0.19 3.85
CA ILE A 145 3.50 -1.17 4.84
C ILE A 145 4.92 -0.81 5.27
N ASN A 146 5.14 -0.64 6.56
CA ASN A 146 6.46 -0.46 7.14
C ASN A 146 7.19 -1.80 7.12
N VAL A 147 8.17 -1.95 6.23
CA VAL A 147 8.92 -3.21 6.08
C VAL A 147 10.18 -3.20 6.93
N HIS A 148 11.06 -2.23 6.72
CA HIS A 148 12.29 -2.07 7.50
C HIS A 148 12.13 -1.01 8.59
N SER A 149 12.91 -1.12 9.66
CA SER A 149 12.91 -0.18 10.81
C SER A 149 13.08 1.27 10.38
N THR A 150 13.82 1.52 9.31
CA THR A 150 14.03 2.86 8.72
C THR A 150 12.77 3.48 8.10
N SER A 151 11.70 2.71 7.89
CA SER A 151 10.40 3.23 7.43
C SER A 151 9.58 3.88 8.54
N VAL A 152 9.94 3.65 9.80
CA VAL A 152 9.24 4.20 10.96
C VAL A 152 9.86 5.55 11.32
N PRO A 153 9.10 6.66 11.26
CA PRO A 153 9.63 7.96 11.67
C PRO A 153 9.89 8.00 13.19
N PRO A 154 10.75 8.92 13.67
CA PRO A 154 10.96 9.12 15.10
C PRO A 154 9.64 9.35 15.86
N GLN A 155 9.56 8.82 17.09
CA GLN A 155 8.33 8.83 17.91
C GLN A 155 7.74 10.22 18.10
N GLU A 156 8.56 11.25 18.14
CA GLU A 156 8.15 12.66 18.28
C GLU A 156 7.26 13.17 17.14
N PHE A 157 7.30 12.53 15.96
CA PHE A 157 6.45 12.84 14.81
C PHE A 157 5.20 11.96 14.73
N LEU A 158 5.02 11.01 15.66
CA LEU A 158 3.95 10.03 15.66
C LEU A 158 2.86 10.39 16.67
N GLN A 159 1.60 10.34 16.24
CA GLN A 159 0.44 10.42 17.13
C GLN A 159 0.12 9.08 17.81
N LEU A 160 0.50 7.98 17.18
CA LEU A 160 0.35 6.61 17.66
C LEU A 160 1.69 5.90 17.48
N PRO A 161 2.06 5.00 18.39
CA PRO A 161 3.24 4.17 18.19
C PRO A 161 3.19 3.46 16.84
N ALA A 162 4.32 3.43 16.15
CA ALA A 162 4.47 2.68 14.91
C ALA A 162 5.58 1.63 15.02
N THR A 163 5.56 0.66 14.11
CA THR A 163 6.53 -0.42 14.03
C THR A 163 6.71 -0.84 12.57
N SER A 164 7.68 -1.71 12.31
CA SER A 164 7.95 -2.34 11.02
C SER A 164 7.84 -3.86 11.11
N LEU A 165 7.76 -4.53 9.96
CA LEU A 165 7.83 -5.99 9.92
C LEU A 165 9.17 -6.50 10.47
N GLU A 166 10.27 -5.81 10.16
CA GLU A 166 11.61 -6.12 10.65
C GLU A 166 11.69 -6.10 12.18
N ASP A 167 11.17 -5.05 12.81
CA ASP A 167 11.18 -4.92 14.28
C ASP A 167 10.35 -6.01 14.96
N GLU A 168 9.20 -6.36 14.39
CA GLU A 168 8.30 -7.34 14.98
C GLU A 168 8.73 -8.79 14.70
N LEU A 169 9.45 -9.05 13.60
CA LEU A 169 10.06 -10.34 13.30
C LEU A 169 11.36 -10.58 14.09
N GLY A 170 12.05 -9.52 14.50
CA GLY A 170 13.38 -9.60 15.09
C GLY A 170 14.46 -10.12 14.13
N GLN A 171 14.19 -10.10 12.82
CA GLN A 171 15.08 -10.55 11.76
C GLN A 171 14.74 -9.85 10.44
N THR A 172 15.64 -9.96 9.45
CA THR A 172 15.41 -9.42 8.12
C THR A 172 14.12 -10.01 7.51
N PRO A 173 13.14 -9.18 7.12
CA PRO A 173 11.90 -9.65 6.48
C PRO A 173 12.18 -10.16 5.06
N PRO A 174 11.24 -10.88 4.42
CA PRO A 174 11.26 -11.15 3.00
C PRO A 174 11.40 -9.87 2.16
N SER A 175 11.78 -10.02 0.90
CA SER A 175 11.85 -8.88 -0.01
C SER A 175 10.47 -8.22 -0.15
N ARG A 176 10.44 -6.92 -0.43
CA ARG A 176 9.20 -6.17 -0.60
C ARG A 176 8.34 -6.72 -1.75
N GLU A 177 9.00 -7.27 -2.78
CA GLU A 177 8.33 -7.96 -3.88
C GLU A 177 7.63 -9.25 -3.43
N GLU A 178 8.25 -10.02 -2.53
CA GLU A 178 7.63 -11.23 -1.96
C GLU A 178 6.44 -10.87 -1.07
N ILE A 179 6.56 -9.80 -0.26
CA ILE A 179 5.45 -9.30 0.57
C ILE A 179 4.29 -8.81 -0.31
N LEU A 180 4.59 -8.15 -1.44
CA LEU A 180 3.58 -7.69 -2.39
C LEU A 180 2.84 -8.85 -3.07
N TYR A 181 3.54 -9.96 -3.33
CA TYR A 181 2.98 -11.12 -4.03
C TYR A 181 2.06 -11.98 -3.13
N ASN A 182 2.36 -12.06 -1.83
CA ASN A 182 1.60 -12.83 -0.83
C ASN A 182 0.33 -12.10 -0.37
#